data_e926ddab293532c6bcc54c9284e7192a
#
_entry.id   e926ddab293532c6bcc54c9284e7192a
#
_cell.length_a   1.000
_cell.length_b   1.000
_cell.length_c   1.000
_cell.angle_alpha   90.00
_cell.angle_beta   90.00
_cell.angle_gamma   90.00
#
_symmetry.space_group_name_H-M   'P 1'
#
loop_
_entity.id
_entity.type
_entity.pdbx_description
1 polymer ?
#
loop_
_entity_poly.entity_id
_entity_poly.type
_entity_poly.pdbx_seq_one_letter_code
_entity_poly.pdbx_strand_id
1 'polypeptide(L)'
;MAVKYEVSVTAIGKLARKFLETNSSIILLDEGAHPNLAEMVIEHTSGELNRDIIVGDTLTLGKQKYKVTRVGENANDTIHDSGHCTLLFNTTGSMPGQIELEGGPVPPISVGLKFSFSGK
;
A
#
# COMPACT_ATOMS: atom_id res chain seq x y z
N MET A 1 3.90 14.80 -12.72
CA MET A 1 3.02 13.65 -12.39
C MET A 1 1.99 14.07 -11.35
N ALA A 2 0.78 13.57 -11.49
CA ALA A 2 -0.28 13.87 -10.54
C ALA A 2 -0.34 12.80 -9.45
N VAL A 3 -0.56 13.22 -8.21
CA VAL A 3 -0.79 12.30 -7.10
C VAL A 3 -2.19 11.74 -7.23
N LYS A 4 -2.30 10.42 -7.26
CA LYS A 4 -3.57 9.69 -7.36
C LYS A 4 -4.11 9.31 -5.99
N TYR A 5 -3.23 8.98 -5.04
CA TYR A 5 -3.59 8.51 -3.71
C TYR A 5 -2.42 8.75 -2.76
N GLU A 6 -2.69 9.39 -1.64
CA GLU A 6 -1.64 9.66 -0.64
C GLU A 6 -2.21 9.51 0.75
N VAL A 7 -1.53 8.73 1.58
CA VAL A 7 -1.93 8.48 2.96
C VAL A 7 -0.71 8.44 3.86
N SER A 8 -0.93 8.68 5.16
CA SER A 8 0.13 8.63 6.17
C SER A 8 -0.15 7.51 7.17
N VAL A 9 0.86 6.77 7.54
CA VAL A 9 0.75 5.69 8.52
C VAL A 9 0.37 6.24 9.89
N THR A 10 -0.67 5.66 10.50
CA THR A 10 -1.12 6.04 11.84
C THR A 10 -0.91 4.96 12.88
N ALA A 11 -0.89 3.69 12.49
CA ALA A 11 -0.63 2.59 13.40
C ALA A 11 -0.04 1.40 12.63
N ILE A 12 0.77 0.61 13.30
CA ILE A 12 1.43 -0.54 12.71
C ILE A 12 1.11 -1.76 13.55
N GLY A 13 0.41 -2.73 12.95
CA GLY A 13 0.09 -3.97 13.62
C GLY A 13 1.34 -4.76 13.96
N LYS A 14 1.33 -5.47 15.07
CA LYS A 14 2.52 -6.20 15.51
C LYS A 14 2.97 -7.30 14.56
N LEU A 15 2.06 -7.83 13.71
CA LEU A 15 2.39 -8.84 12.70
C LEU A 15 2.72 -8.24 11.34
N ALA A 16 2.44 -6.94 11.14
CA ALA A 16 2.63 -6.29 9.84
C ALA A 16 4.10 -6.28 9.43
N ARG A 17 5.01 -5.99 10.35
CA ARG A 17 6.45 -5.99 10.06
C ARG A 17 6.95 -7.38 9.73
N LYS A 18 6.42 -8.41 10.40
CA LYS A 18 6.79 -9.79 10.11
C LYS A 18 6.35 -10.21 8.70
N PHE A 19 5.17 -9.81 8.28
CA PHE A 19 4.72 -10.08 6.90
C PHE A 19 5.64 -9.44 5.87
N LEU A 20 6.13 -8.24 6.15
CA LEU A 20 7.08 -7.59 5.27
C LEU A 20 8.39 -8.38 5.18
N GLU A 21 8.91 -8.84 6.32
CA GLU A 21 10.15 -9.62 6.38
C GLU A 21 10.02 -10.99 5.70
N THR A 22 8.91 -11.69 5.93
CA THR A 22 8.75 -13.08 5.47
C THR A 22 8.09 -13.20 4.11
N ASN A 23 7.18 -12.28 3.78
CA ASN A 23 6.37 -12.38 2.56
C ASN A 23 6.56 -11.19 1.60
N SER A 24 7.40 -10.22 1.96
CA SER A 24 7.60 -8.99 1.18
C SER A 24 6.29 -8.26 0.92
N SER A 25 5.35 -8.31 1.88
CA SER A 25 4.01 -7.75 1.73
C SER A 25 3.62 -6.83 2.87
N ILE A 26 2.79 -5.85 2.53
CA ILE A 26 2.17 -4.91 3.48
C ILE A 26 0.68 -4.88 3.18
N ILE A 27 -0.14 -5.03 4.21
CA ILE A 27 -1.59 -4.86 4.09
C ILE A 27 -1.95 -3.47 4.59
N LEU A 28 -2.49 -2.63 3.73
CA LEU A 28 -2.95 -1.28 4.05
C LEU A 28 -4.44 -1.28 4.37
N LEU A 29 -4.86 -0.43 5.31
CA LEU A 29 -6.26 -0.26 5.67
C LEU A 29 -6.47 1.10 6.33
N ASP A 30 -7.61 1.75 6.06
CA ASP A 30 -7.99 2.99 6.73
C ASP A 30 -8.03 2.79 8.25
N GLU A 31 -7.54 3.77 8.99
CA GLU A 31 -7.51 3.68 10.45
C GLU A 31 -8.92 3.47 11.02
N GLY A 32 -9.03 2.52 11.94
CA GLY A 32 -10.29 2.22 12.61
C GLY A 32 -11.35 1.50 11.78
N ALA A 33 -11.07 1.20 10.52
CA ALA A 33 -12.07 0.55 9.64
C ALA A 33 -12.44 -0.86 10.10
N HIS A 34 -11.46 -1.65 10.51
CA HIS A 34 -11.65 -3.02 10.99
C HIS A 34 -10.76 -3.29 12.19
N PRO A 35 -11.19 -2.92 13.42
CA PRO A 35 -10.36 -3.07 14.62
C PRO A 35 -9.84 -4.48 14.87
N ASN A 36 -10.61 -5.50 14.48
CA ASN A 36 -10.19 -6.90 14.64
C ASN A 36 -9.03 -7.31 13.72
N LEU A 37 -8.68 -6.49 12.73
CA LEU A 37 -7.55 -6.74 11.83
C LEU A 37 -6.31 -5.93 12.20
N ALA A 38 -6.38 -5.09 13.23
CA ALA A 38 -5.33 -4.12 13.56
C ALA A 38 -3.93 -4.75 13.74
N GLU A 39 -3.85 -5.98 14.24
CA GLU A 39 -2.56 -6.65 14.42
C GLU A 39 -1.87 -7.02 13.11
N MET A 40 -2.63 -7.15 12.02
CA MET A 40 -2.13 -7.66 10.73
C MET A 40 -1.86 -6.56 9.72
N VAL A 41 -2.38 -5.36 9.94
CA VAL A 41 -2.39 -4.30 8.93
C VAL A 41 -1.54 -3.11 9.35
N ILE A 42 -1.21 -2.29 8.35
CA ILE A 42 -0.70 -0.95 8.56
C ILE A 42 -1.88 -0.02 8.35
N GLU A 43 -2.34 0.61 9.43
CA GLU A 43 -3.43 1.58 9.36
C GLU A 43 -2.89 2.94 8.94
N HIS A 44 -3.69 3.68 8.21
CA HIS A 44 -3.30 4.98 7.69
C HIS A 44 -4.49 5.93 7.66
N THR A 45 -4.19 7.21 7.44
CA THR A 45 -5.23 8.23 7.28
C THR A 45 -6.10 7.87 6.09
N SER A 46 -7.39 8.28 6.15
CA SER A 46 -8.25 8.18 4.98
C SER A 46 -7.73 9.10 3.89
N GLY A 47 -7.60 8.56 2.69
CA GLY A 47 -7.20 9.32 1.52
C GLY A 47 -8.26 9.22 0.43
N GLU A 48 -8.17 10.10 -0.53
CA GLU A 48 -9.06 10.08 -1.69
C GLU A 48 -8.32 9.51 -2.89
N LEU A 49 -8.89 8.47 -3.50
CA LEU A 49 -8.37 7.92 -4.74
C LEU A 49 -8.92 8.76 -5.91
N ASN A 50 -8.10 9.66 -6.42
CA ASN A 50 -8.51 10.61 -7.47
C ASN A 50 -8.61 9.97 -8.84
N ARG A 51 -7.80 8.95 -9.07
CA ARG A 51 -7.78 8.16 -10.32
C ARG A 51 -7.32 6.77 -9.99
N ASP A 52 -7.68 5.81 -10.83
CA ASP A 52 -7.22 4.43 -10.69
C ASP A 52 -5.70 4.35 -10.78
N ILE A 53 -5.12 3.55 -9.89
CA ILE A 53 -3.71 3.17 -9.96
C ILE A 53 -3.58 2.16 -11.09
N ILE A 54 -2.61 2.39 -11.97
CA ILE A 54 -2.39 1.54 -13.14
C ILE A 54 -0.92 1.13 -13.22
N VAL A 55 -0.66 0.10 -14.01
CA VAL A 55 0.72 -0.35 -14.31
C VAL A 55 1.51 0.81 -14.89
N GLY A 56 2.73 1.01 -14.41
CA GLY A 56 3.59 2.12 -14.80
C GLY A 56 3.56 3.29 -13.84
N ASP A 57 2.58 3.35 -12.93
CA ASP A 57 2.56 4.36 -11.89
C ASP A 57 3.72 4.17 -10.91
N THR A 58 3.96 5.16 -10.08
CA THR A 58 5.04 5.16 -9.09
C THR A 58 4.46 5.23 -7.68
N LEU A 59 4.93 4.35 -6.81
CA LEU A 59 4.75 4.50 -5.36
C LEU A 59 5.98 5.18 -4.80
N THR A 60 5.79 6.29 -4.11
CA THR A 60 6.85 6.93 -3.33
C THR A 60 6.63 6.60 -1.86
N LEU A 61 7.65 6.04 -1.23
CA LEU A 61 7.62 5.60 0.15
C LEU A 61 8.86 6.16 0.85
N GLY A 62 8.67 7.29 1.53
CA GLY A 62 9.81 8.05 2.05
C GLY A 62 10.69 8.54 0.90
N LYS A 63 11.95 8.11 0.87
CA LYS A 63 12.91 8.46 -0.18
C LYS A 63 12.99 7.42 -1.29
N GLN A 64 12.29 6.30 -1.14
CA GLN A 64 12.31 5.21 -2.11
C GLN A 64 11.16 5.32 -3.10
N LYS A 65 11.42 4.89 -4.33
CA LYS A 65 10.39 4.85 -5.39
C LYS A 65 10.29 3.45 -5.94
N TYR A 66 9.05 3.05 -6.21
CA TYR A 66 8.74 1.72 -6.75
C TYR A 66 7.85 1.89 -7.97
N LYS A 67 8.06 1.03 -8.96
CA LYS A 67 7.21 0.99 -10.14
C LYS A 67 6.08 -0.01 -9.91
N VAL A 68 4.86 0.41 -10.23
CA VAL A 68 3.69 -0.48 -10.22
C VAL A 68 3.80 -1.40 -11.44
N THR A 69 3.91 -2.71 -11.21
CA THR A 69 4.06 -3.70 -12.27
C THR A 69 2.81 -4.52 -12.52
N ARG A 70 1.91 -4.59 -11.51
CA ARG A 70 0.61 -5.24 -11.67
C ARG A 70 -0.38 -4.62 -10.69
N VAL A 71 -1.62 -4.47 -11.16
CA VAL A 71 -2.74 -4.02 -10.31
C VAL A 71 -3.84 -5.07 -10.39
N GLY A 72 -4.17 -5.69 -9.26
CA GLY A 72 -5.25 -6.66 -9.19
C GLY A 72 -6.59 -6.03 -9.56
N GLU A 73 -7.51 -6.81 -10.10
CA GLU A 73 -8.78 -6.29 -10.63
C GLU A 73 -9.67 -5.60 -9.60
N ASN A 74 -9.52 -5.94 -8.30
CA ASN A 74 -10.31 -5.33 -7.22
C ASN A 74 -9.54 -4.29 -6.42
N ALA A 75 -8.24 -4.09 -6.70
CA ALA A 75 -7.39 -3.24 -5.85
C ALA A 75 -7.89 -1.80 -5.76
N ASN A 76 -8.21 -1.18 -6.88
CA ASN A 76 -8.72 0.19 -6.88
C ASN A 76 -10.05 0.32 -6.15
N ASP A 77 -10.92 -0.68 -6.29
CA ASP A 77 -12.22 -0.68 -5.60
C ASP A 77 -12.05 -0.74 -4.08
N THR A 78 -11.19 -1.63 -3.58
CA THR A 78 -10.97 -1.77 -2.13
C THR A 78 -10.24 -0.57 -1.55
N ILE A 79 -9.34 0.05 -2.30
CA ILE A 79 -8.71 1.31 -1.89
C ILE A 79 -9.76 2.41 -1.77
N HIS A 80 -10.62 2.53 -2.76
CA HIS A 80 -11.69 3.52 -2.76
C HIS A 80 -12.63 3.34 -1.56
N ASP A 81 -12.99 2.10 -1.24
CA ASP A 81 -13.97 1.80 -0.18
C ASP A 81 -13.39 1.96 1.23
N SER A 82 -12.20 1.45 1.49
CA SER A 82 -11.66 1.39 2.86
C SER A 82 -10.13 1.53 2.94
N GLY A 83 -9.51 2.04 1.90
CA GLY A 83 -8.05 2.14 1.85
C GLY A 83 -7.36 0.79 1.93
N HIS A 84 -8.07 -0.27 1.56
CA HIS A 84 -7.59 -1.64 1.70
C HIS A 84 -6.87 -2.10 0.45
N CYS A 85 -5.62 -2.50 0.63
CA CYS A 85 -4.81 -3.06 -0.46
C CYS A 85 -3.62 -3.80 0.11
N THR A 86 -3.27 -4.92 -0.50
CA THR A 86 -2.02 -5.61 -0.17
C THR A 86 -0.96 -5.21 -1.19
N LEU A 87 0.15 -4.68 -0.71
CA LEU A 87 1.30 -4.31 -1.55
C LEU A 87 2.34 -5.42 -1.49
N LEU A 88 2.80 -5.86 -2.65
CA LEU A 88 3.87 -6.84 -2.76
C LEU A 88 5.11 -6.16 -3.34
N PHE A 89 6.25 -6.31 -2.67
CA PHE A 89 7.50 -5.66 -3.06
C PHE A 89 8.47 -6.69 -3.67
N ASN A 90 8.78 -6.53 -4.94
CA ASN A 90 9.75 -7.38 -5.64
C ASN A 90 9.38 -8.86 -5.65
N THR A 91 8.09 -9.15 -5.61
CA THR A 91 7.56 -10.51 -5.66
C THR A 91 6.20 -10.49 -6.35
N THR A 92 5.65 -11.65 -6.65
CA THR A 92 4.35 -11.77 -7.32
C THR A 92 3.37 -12.56 -6.45
N GLY A 93 2.08 -12.21 -6.53
CA GLY A 93 1.04 -12.89 -5.78
C GLY A 93 -0.17 -13.24 -6.63
N SER A 94 -0.42 -12.44 -7.67
CA SER A 94 -1.50 -12.67 -8.64
C SER A 94 -2.92 -12.69 -8.06
N MET A 95 -3.14 -12.03 -6.92
CA MET A 95 -4.45 -11.94 -6.27
C MET A 95 -5.19 -10.66 -6.66
N PRO A 96 -6.55 -10.66 -6.67
CA PRO A 96 -7.33 -9.51 -7.12
C PRO A 96 -7.16 -8.22 -6.31
N GLY A 97 -6.87 -8.35 -5.02
CA GLY A 97 -6.71 -7.19 -4.12
C GLY A 97 -5.27 -6.74 -3.93
N GLN A 98 -4.36 -7.17 -4.78
CA GLN A 98 -2.93 -6.90 -4.63
C GLN A 98 -2.41 -5.94 -5.69
N ILE A 99 -1.42 -5.12 -5.29
CA ILE A 99 -0.63 -4.31 -6.21
C ILE A 99 0.81 -4.79 -6.08
N GLU A 100 1.42 -5.16 -7.20
CA GLU A 100 2.81 -5.61 -7.25
C GLU A 100 3.71 -4.44 -7.63
N LEU A 101 4.82 -4.32 -6.91
CA LEU A 101 5.75 -3.21 -6.99
C LEU A 101 7.18 -3.73 -7.17
N GLU A 102 7.97 -2.98 -7.93
CA GLU A 102 9.38 -3.29 -8.18
C GLU A 102 10.24 -2.08 -7.88
N GLY A 103 11.30 -2.28 -7.13
CA GLY A 103 12.23 -1.21 -6.76
C GLY A 103 13.25 -1.68 -5.74
N GLY A 104 13.85 -0.74 -5.02
CA GLY A 104 14.82 -1.04 -4.00
C GLY A 104 14.22 -1.65 -2.73
N PRO A 105 15.04 -1.84 -1.68
CA PRO A 105 14.57 -2.38 -0.41
C PRO A 105 13.51 -1.47 0.21
N VAL A 106 12.56 -2.07 0.92
CA VAL A 106 11.53 -1.30 1.62
C VAL A 106 12.15 -0.65 2.85
N PRO A 107 12.00 0.68 3.04
CA PRO A 107 12.51 1.34 4.23
C PRO A 107 11.74 0.89 5.48
N PRO A 108 12.29 1.13 6.69
CA PRO A 108 11.55 0.87 7.91
C PRO A 108 10.21 1.60 7.91
N ILE A 109 9.14 0.89 8.24
CA ILE A 109 7.81 1.48 8.32
C ILE A 109 7.63 2.08 9.70
N SER A 110 7.19 3.35 9.73
CA SER A 110 6.96 4.07 10.99
C SER A 110 5.72 4.95 10.88
N VAL A 111 5.16 5.31 12.02
CA VAL A 111 4.03 6.25 12.06
C VAL A 111 4.48 7.57 11.44
N GLY A 112 3.64 8.12 10.57
CA GLY A 112 3.93 9.35 9.83
C GLY A 112 4.53 9.13 8.45
N LEU A 113 4.98 7.92 8.14
CA LEU A 113 5.49 7.62 6.80
C LEU A 113 4.37 7.74 5.78
N LYS A 114 4.66 8.37 4.65
CA LYS A 114 3.67 8.54 3.58
C LYS A 114 3.81 7.48 2.52
N PHE A 115 2.65 6.99 2.06
CA PHE A 115 2.52 6.17 0.86
C PHE A 115 1.85 7.06 -0.19
N SER A 116 2.53 7.32 -1.30
CA SER A 116 2.03 8.22 -2.34
C SER A 116 2.12 7.54 -3.70
N PHE A 117 0.95 7.27 -4.31
CA PHE A 117 0.90 6.77 -5.67
C PHE A 117 0.70 7.94 -6.62
N SER A 118 1.51 8.00 -7.66
CA SER A 118 1.44 9.06 -8.67
C SER A 118 1.61 8.50 -10.07
N GLY A 119 1.11 9.24 -11.06
CA GLY A 119 1.20 8.85 -12.46
C GLY A 119 0.48 9.84 -13.36
N LYS A 120 0.22 9.42 -14.58
CA LYS A 120 -0.46 10.24 -15.57
C LYS A 120 -1.97 10.23 -15.40
#